data_020c90d3edc11cee97a3948791b9fe59
#
_entry.id   020c90d3edc11cee97a3948791b9fe59
#
_cell.length_a   1.000
_cell.length_b   1.000
_cell.length_c   1.000
_cell.angle_alpha   90.00
_cell.angle_beta   90.00
_cell.angle_gamma   90.00
#
_symmetry.space_group_name_H-M   'P 1'
#
loop_
_entity.id
_entity.type
_entity.pdbx_description
1 polymer ?
#
loop_
_entity_poly.entity_id
_entity_poly.type
_entity_poly.pdbx_seq_one_letter_code
_entity_poly.pdbx_strand_id
1 'polypeptide(L)'
;MEINSKTDNKNIEQTAFGILLTVSFCHLLDDTMHSMLPAIYPMLKDEFGLSFLQIGIITFVLQITSSIIQPFVGLYADKHHSWWQLPVSMIFTLIGIFMLSYANSFYVILLSVSLFGLGSSIFHPQGSQVAQQASGGRKGLAQSIFQVGGNGGFALGPLFAALIVIPVGL
;
A
#
# COMPACT_ATOMS: atom_id res chain seq x y z
N MET A 1 -40.77 32.06 29.88
CA MET A 1 -39.54 32.06 29.00
C MET A 1 -38.99 30.63 29.03
N GLU A 2 -39.57 29.76 28.18
CA GLU A 2 -39.18 28.34 28.11
C GLU A 2 -37.92 28.21 27.28
N ILE A 3 -36.84 27.79 27.92
CA ILE A 3 -35.60 27.40 27.24
C ILE A 3 -35.85 26.01 26.68
N ASN A 4 -36.17 25.95 25.39
CA ASN A 4 -36.33 24.72 24.65
C ASN A 4 -34.92 24.14 24.37
N SER A 5 -34.42 23.30 25.28
CA SER A 5 -33.19 22.53 25.07
C SER A 5 -33.49 21.43 24.06
N LYS A 6 -33.42 21.78 22.75
CA LYS A 6 -33.22 20.77 21.72
C LYS A 6 -31.87 20.10 21.99
N THR A 7 -31.93 18.97 22.65
CA THR A 7 -30.87 18.00 22.70
C THR A 7 -30.56 17.62 21.25
N ASP A 8 -29.49 18.21 20.71
CA ASP A 8 -28.85 17.80 19.47
C ASP A 8 -28.37 16.37 19.67
N ASN A 9 -29.22 15.39 19.36
CA ASN A 9 -28.87 14.00 19.25
C ASN A 9 -27.96 13.90 18.01
N LYS A 10 -26.70 14.35 18.11
CA LYS A 10 -25.64 13.90 17.21
C LYS A 10 -25.59 12.39 17.35
N ASN A 11 -26.15 11.68 16.37
CA ASN A 11 -25.88 10.26 16.18
C ASN A 11 -24.37 10.12 16.17
N ILE A 12 -23.78 9.66 17.27
CA ILE A 12 -22.37 9.33 17.36
C ILE A 12 -22.24 8.09 16.49
N GLU A 13 -21.81 8.28 15.25
CA GLU A 13 -21.48 7.17 14.36
C GLU A 13 -20.47 6.27 15.09
N GLN A 14 -20.80 4.99 15.21
CA GLN A 14 -19.92 4.05 15.87
C GLN A 14 -18.72 3.75 14.96
N THR A 15 -17.55 3.66 15.58
CA THR A 15 -16.33 3.25 14.87
C THR A 15 -16.50 1.85 14.27
N ALA A 16 -16.36 1.71 12.96
CA ALA A 16 -16.48 0.45 12.25
C ALA A 16 -15.15 -0.34 12.30
N PHE A 17 -14.87 -0.98 13.45
CA PHE A 17 -13.60 -1.70 13.66
C PHE A 17 -13.34 -2.79 12.63
N GLY A 18 -14.35 -3.49 12.13
CA GLY A 18 -14.20 -4.49 11.07
C GLY A 18 -13.57 -3.91 9.82
N ILE A 19 -14.05 -2.74 9.37
CA ILE A 19 -13.50 -2.04 8.19
C ILE A 19 -12.07 -1.57 8.48
N LEU A 20 -11.82 -1.00 9.68
CA LEU A 20 -10.49 -0.52 10.07
C LEU A 20 -9.46 -1.65 10.10
N LEU A 21 -9.79 -2.80 10.68
CA LEU A 21 -8.90 -3.95 10.73
C LEU A 21 -8.65 -4.53 9.34
N THR A 22 -9.67 -4.58 8.47
CA THR A 22 -9.52 -5.06 7.10
C THR A 22 -8.60 -4.15 6.29
N VAL A 23 -8.81 -2.84 6.32
CA VAL A 23 -7.95 -1.92 5.56
C VAL A 23 -6.54 -1.83 6.14
N SER A 24 -6.38 -1.98 7.46
CA SER A 24 -5.07 -2.08 8.13
C SER A 24 -4.34 -3.36 7.74
N PHE A 25 -5.04 -4.49 7.61
CA PHE A 25 -4.47 -5.73 7.12
C PHE A 25 -4.05 -5.65 5.64
N CYS A 26 -4.88 -5.01 4.79
CA CYS A 26 -4.48 -4.73 3.41
C CYS A 26 -3.22 -3.85 3.35
N HIS A 27 -3.11 -2.84 4.23
CA HIS A 27 -1.92 -1.99 4.35
C HIS A 27 -0.69 -2.79 4.76
N LEU A 28 -0.84 -3.70 5.74
CA LEU A 28 0.23 -4.61 6.14
C LEU A 28 0.72 -5.45 4.95
N LEU A 29 -0.18 -5.99 4.15
CA LEU A 29 0.20 -6.79 2.97
C LEU A 29 0.91 -5.94 1.91
N ASP A 30 0.37 -4.77 1.56
CA ASP A 30 0.97 -3.86 0.56
C ASP A 30 2.39 -3.44 0.98
N ASP A 31 2.56 -3.00 2.22
CA ASP A 31 3.86 -2.54 2.75
C ASP A 31 4.85 -3.70 2.99
N THR A 32 4.38 -4.91 3.30
CA THR A 32 5.23 -6.10 3.34
C THR A 32 5.88 -6.34 1.97
N MET A 33 5.10 -6.30 0.91
CA MET A 33 5.59 -6.46 -0.45
C MET A 33 6.54 -5.31 -0.85
N HIS A 34 6.19 -4.07 -0.46
CA HIS A 34 7.00 -2.89 -0.75
C HIS A 34 8.40 -2.97 -0.11
N SER A 35 8.48 -3.36 1.15
CA SER A 35 9.73 -3.47 1.89
C SER A 35 10.52 -4.74 1.58
N MET A 36 9.85 -5.80 1.10
CA MET A 36 10.50 -7.03 0.66
C MET A 36 11.36 -6.80 -0.59
N LEU A 37 10.93 -5.95 -1.53
CA LEU A 37 11.62 -5.75 -2.80
C LEU A 37 13.08 -5.28 -2.63
N PRO A 38 13.42 -4.24 -1.85
CA PRO A 38 14.81 -3.86 -1.59
C PRO A 38 15.61 -4.98 -0.92
N ALA A 39 14.97 -5.80 -0.09
CA ALA A 39 15.65 -6.90 0.60
C ALA A 39 16.10 -8.03 -0.36
N ILE A 40 15.43 -8.19 -1.51
CA ILE A 40 15.82 -9.19 -2.54
C ILE A 40 16.72 -8.61 -3.62
N TYR A 41 17.12 -7.33 -3.57
CA TYR A 41 18.02 -6.73 -4.57
C TYR A 41 19.36 -7.49 -4.77
N PRO A 42 20.02 -8.00 -3.72
CA PRO A 42 21.23 -8.81 -3.92
C PRO A 42 20.95 -10.05 -4.78
N MET A 43 19.85 -10.76 -4.51
CA MET A 43 19.42 -11.92 -5.27
C MET A 43 19.12 -11.56 -6.74
N LEU A 44 18.33 -10.52 -6.98
CA LEU A 44 18.03 -10.03 -8.33
C LEU A 44 19.30 -9.63 -9.08
N LYS A 45 20.24 -8.97 -8.38
CA LYS A 45 21.51 -8.55 -8.96
C LYS A 45 22.33 -9.74 -9.44
N ASP A 46 22.43 -10.78 -8.61
CA ASP A 46 23.24 -11.95 -8.92
C ASP A 46 22.58 -12.82 -10.00
N GLU A 47 21.27 -13.02 -9.93
CA GLU A 47 20.52 -13.86 -10.88
C GLU A 47 20.47 -13.26 -12.30
N PHE A 48 20.25 -11.94 -12.40
CA PHE A 48 20.12 -11.24 -13.69
C PHE A 48 21.42 -10.51 -14.12
N GLY A 49 22.50 -10.62 -13.36
CA GLY A 49 23.77 -9.94 -13.66
C GLY A 49 23.64 -8.40 -13.67
N LEU A 50 22.79 -7.84 -12.79
CA LEU A 50 22.48 -6.42 -12.82
C LEU A 50 23.64 -5.57 -12.27
N SER A 51 23.88 -4.44 -12.91
CA SER A 51 24.77 -3.41 -12.36
C SER A 51 24.10 -2.66 -11.19
N PHE A 52 24.91 -2.02 -10.35
CA PHE A 52 24.37 -1.13 -9.29
C PHE A 52 23.52 0.02 -9.84
N LEU A 53 23.85 0.51 -11.05
CA LEU A 53 23.02 1.51 -11.74
C LEU A 53 21.61 0.96 -12.04
N GLN A 54 21.52 -0.28 -12.52
CA GLN A 54 20.21 -0.91 -12.79
C GLN A 54 19.40 -1.14 -11.53
N ILE A 55 20.02 -1.54 -10.41
CA ILE A 55 19.36 -1.60 -9.10
C ILE A 55 18.86 -0.21 -8.68
N GLY A 56 19.69 0.83 -8.87
CA GLY A 56 19.28 2.22 -8.62
C GLY A 56 18.08 2.64 -9.47
N ILE A 57 18.05 2.24 -10.76
CA ILE A 57 16.90 2.51 -11.65
C ILE A 57 15.64 1.78 -11.18
N ILE A 58 15.74 0.53 -10.75
CA ILE A 58 14.59 -0.22 -10.19
C ILE A 58 14.02 0.53 -8.98
N THR A 59 14.88 0.93 -8.04
CA THR A 59 14.48 1.71 -6.87
C THR A 59 13.81 3.02 -7.26
N PHE A 60 14.42 3.76 -8.20
CA PHE A 60 13.93 5.04 -8.68
C PHE A 60 12.55 4.93 -9.34
N VAL A 61 12.36 3.92 -10.20
CA VAL A 61 11.07 3.65 -10.85
C VAL A 61 10.01 3.30 -9.82
N LEU A 62 10.33 2.42 -8.85
CA LEU A 62 9.41 2.10 -7.76
C LEU A 62 9.00 3.36 -7.00
N GLN A 63 9.95 4.20 -6.59
CA GLN A 63 9.68 5.40 -5.80
C GLN A 63 8.88 6.46 -6.58
N ILE A 64 9.16 6.65 -7.88
CA ILE A 64 8.36 7.56 -8.71
C ILE A 64 6.92 7.06 -8.80
N THR A 65 6.73 5.80 -9.14
CA THR A 65 5.38 5.26 -9.35
C THR A 65 4.58 5.17 -8.05
N SER A 66 5.22 4.84 -6.93
CA SER A 66 4.52 4.72 -5.64
C SER A 66 4.32 6.04 -4.90
N SER A 67 5.22 7.03 -5.08
CA SER A 67 5.19 8.24 -4.25
C SER A 67 4.82 9.49 -5.02
N ILE A 68 5.38 9.72 -6.23
CA ILE A 68 5.12 10.95 -7.00
C ILE A 68 3.70 10.96 -7.57
N ILE A 69 3.16 9.81 -7.94
CA ILE A 69 1.79 9.68 -8.46
C ILE A 69 0.75 9.82 -7.34
N GLN A 70 1.09 9.46 -6.10
CA GLN A 70 0.18 9.43 -4.95
C GLN A 70 -0.59 10.74 -4.70
N PRO A 71 0.02 11.95 -4.72
CA PRO A 71 -0.72 13.20 -4.54
C PRO A 71 -1.79 13.43 -5.61
N PHE A 72 -1.51 13.06 -6.87
CA PHE A 72 -2.46 13.20 -7.97
C PHE A 72 -3.65 12.25 -7.82
N VAL A 73 -3.37 11.01 -7.38
CA VAL A 73 -4.43 10.05 -7.05
C VAL A 73 -5.26 10.53 -5.88
N GLY A 74 -4.63 11.08 -4.83
CA GLY A 74 -5.34 11.65 -3.68
C GLY A 74 -6.28 12.79 -4.09
N LEU A 75 -5.80 13.74 -4.89
CA LEU A 75 -6.61 14.85 -5.42
C LEU A 75 -7.79 14.37 -6.30
N TYR A 76 -7.59 13.30 -7.06
CA TYR A 76 -8.65 12.68 -7.85
C TYR A 76 -9.68 12.00 -6.94
N ALA A 77 -9.21 11.26 -5.96
CA ALA A 77 -10.03 10.54 -4.99
C ALA A 77 -10.91 11.45 -4.14
N ASP A 78 -10.39 12.60 -3.73
CA ASP A 78 -11.14 13.61 -2.97
C ASP A 78 -12.36 14.14 -3.73
N LYS A 79 -12.27 14.15 -5.08
CA LYS A 79 -13.36 14.60 -5.96
C LYS A 79 -14.28 13.47 -6.41
N HIS A 80 -13.76 12.24 -6.51
CA HIS A 80 -14.45 11.09 -7.08
C HIS A 80 -14.37 9.90 -6.11
N HIS A 81 -15.27 9.88 -5.12
CA HIS A 81 -15.39 8.76 -4.20
C HIS A 81 -15.88 7.51 -4.94
N SER A 82 -15.00 6.54 -5.12
CA SER A 82 -15.30 5.33 -5.89
C SER A 82 -14.83 4.09 -5.17
N TRP A 83 -15.74 3.19 -4.84
CA TRP A 83 -15.48 1.93 -4.15
C TRP A 83 -14.52 0.98 -4.90
N TRP A 84 -14.41 1.12 -6.22
CA TRP A 84 -13.58 0.25 -7.06
C TRP A 84 -12.08 0.58 -7.00
N GLN A 85 -11.68 1.73 -6.47
CA GLN A 85 -10.28 2.18 -6.46
C GLN A 85 -9.40 1.28 -5.60
N LEU A 86 -9.85 0.84 -4.41
CA LEU A 86 -9.11 -0.10 -3.57
C LEU A 86 -8.94 -1.48 -4.23
N PRO A 87 -9.98 -2.15 -4.74
CA PRO A 87 -9.80 -3.39 -5.48
C PRO A 87 -8.84 -3.26 -6.66
N VAL A 88 -8.94 -2.18 -7.45
CA VAL A 88 -8.03 -1.94 -8.59
C VAL A 88 -6.60 -1.75 -8.15
N SER A 89 -6.35 -1.02 -7.06
CA SER A 89 -4.98 -0.87 -6.53
C SER A 89 -4.37 -2.22 -6.17
N MET A 90 -5.11 -3.09 -5.47
CA MET A 90 -4.64 -4.42 -5.10
C MET A 90 -4.41 -5.32 -6.32
N ILE A 91 -5.22 -5.18 -7.38
CA ILE A 91 -5.00 -5.91 -8.65
C ILE A 91 -3.69 -5.46 -9.30
N PHE A 92 -3.39 -4.16 -9.37
CA PHE A 92 -2.11 -3.67 -9.89
C PHE A 92 -0.92 -4.18 -9.08
N THR A 93 -1.00 -4.14 -7.75
CA THR A 93 0.01 -4.72 -6.84
C THR A 93 0.22 -6.20 -7.13
N LEU A 94 -0.85 -7.00 -7.20
CA LEU A 94 -0.78 -8.45 -7.45
C LEU A 94 -0.20 -8.76 -8.83
N ILE A 95 -0.62 -8.05 -9.88
CA ILE A 95 -0.07 -8.24 -11.24
C ILE A 95 1.43 -7.90 -11.24
N GLY A 96 1.84 -6.80 -10.59
CA GLY A 96 3.24 -6.41 -10.49
C GLY A 96 4.09 -7.48 -9.83
N ILE A 97 3.64 -8.03 -8.69
CA ILE A 97 4.36 -9.10 -7.97
C ILE A 97 4.38 -10.40 -8.78
N PHE A 98 3.24 -10.78 -9.36
CA PHE A 98 3.15 -11.97 -10.19
C PHE A 98 4.10 -11.88 -11.39
N MET A 99 4.16 -10.73 -12.07
CA MET A 99 5.10 -10.51 -13.16
C MET A 99 6.55 -10.55 -12.69
N LEU A 100 6.84 -10.06 -11.48
CA LEU A 100 8.19 -10.11 -10.91
C LEU A 100 8.65 -11.55 -10.70
N SER A 101 7.77 -12.44 -10.21
CA SER A 101 8.09 -13.85 -9.99
C SER A 101 8.38 -14.65 -11.28
N TYR A 102 7.96 -14.14 -12.45
CA TYR A 102 8.26 -14.69 -13.77
C TYR A 102 9.21 -13.81 -14.58
N ALA A 103 9.88 -12.87 -13.91
CA ALA A 103 10.78 -11.97 -14.61
C ALA A 103 11.95 -12.77 -15.23
N ASN A 104 12.27 -12.44 -16.48
CA ASN A 104 13.37 -13.03 -17.24
C ASN A 104 14.35 -11.98 -17.78
N SER A 105 14.12 -10.72 -17.46
CA SER A 105 14.95 -9.62 -17.93
C SER A 105 14.76 -8.37 -17.09
N PHE A 106 15.76 -7.49 -17.12
CA PHE A 106 15.71 -6.19 -16.47
C PHE A 106 14.47 -5.35 -16.82
N TYR A 107 14.02 -5.38 -18.08
CA TYR A 107 12.85 -4.62 -18.51
C TYR A 107 11.55 -5.16 -17.94
N VAL A 108 11.43 -6.49 -17.78
CA VAL A 108 10.27 -7.10 -17.12
C VAL A 108 10.27 -6.75 -15.64
N ILE A 109 11.41 -6.74 -14.97
CA ILE A 109 11.53 -6.26 -13.58
C ILE A 109 11.06 -4.81 -13.48
N LEU A 110 11.51 -3.92 -14.38
CA LEU A 110 11.06 -2.51 -14.37
C LEU A 110 9.56 -2.36 -14.55
N LEU A 111 8.97 -3.12 -15.48
CA LEU A 111 7.53 -3.09 -15.69
C LEU A 111 6.78 -3.61 -14.45
N SER A 112 7.27 -4.70 -13.86
CA SER A 112 6.70 -5.30 -12.65
C SER A 112 6.67 -4.31 -11.48
N VAL A 113 7.80 -3.66 -11.19
CA VAL A 113 7.89 -2.68 -10.10
C VAL A 113 7.10 -1.40 -10.39
N SER A 114 6.94 -1.03 -11.67
CA SER A 114 6.09 0.10 -12.08
C SER A 114 4.62 -0.17 -11.79
N LEU A 115 4.13 -1.36 -12.16
CA LEU A 115 2.75 -1.77 -11.88
C LEU A 115 2.49 -1.88 -10.38
N PHE A 116 3.42 -2.48 -9.66
CA PHE A 116 3.36 -2.57 -8.20
C PHE A 116 3.30 -1.18 -7.56
N GLY A 117 4.21 -0.26 -7.95
CA GLY A 117 4.23 1.12 -7.44
C GLY A 117 2.96 1.90 -7.77
N LEU A 118 2.36 1.70 -8.98
CA LEU A 118 1.06 2.28 -9.33
C LEU A 118 -0.05 1.78 -8.41
N GLY A 119 -0.08 0.47 -8.12
CA GLY A 119 -1.03 -0.12 -7.16
C GLY A 119 -0.90 0.55 -5.79
N SER A 120 0.31 0.61 -5.25
CA SER A 120 0.61 1.23 -3.95
C SER A 120 0.24 2.72 -3.92
N SER A 121 0.49 3.48 -5.01
CA SER A 121 0.15 4.90 -5.11
C SER A 121 -1.36 5.18 -5.02
N ILE A 122 -2.18 4.24 -5.47
CA ILE A 122 -3.64 4.31 -5.36
C ILE A 122 -4.08 3.85 -3.96
N PHE A 123 -3.47 2.78 -3.45
CA PHE A 123 -3.86 2.16 -2.18
C PHE A 123 -3.76 3.11 -0.99
N HIS A 124 -2.61 3.78 -0.79
CA HIS A 124 -2.36 4.58 0.40
C HIS A 124 -3.37 5.71 0.62
N PRO A 125 -3.67 6.61 -0.34
CA PRO A 125 -4.66 7.67 -0.14
C PRO A 125 -6.07 7.09 0.04
N GLN A 126 -6.43 6.06 -0.72
CA GLN A 126 -7.76 5.44 -0.63
C GLN A 126 -7.95 4.69 0.69
N GLY A 127 -6.96 3.89 1.13
CA GLY A 127 -7.00 3.18 2.40
C GLY A 127 -7.10 4.13 3.58
N SER A 128 -6.32 5.22 3.57
CA SER A 128 -6.42 6.30 4.56
C SER A 128 -7.79 6.94 4.59
N GLN A 129 -8.40 7.21 3.42
CA GLN A 129 -9.73 7.79 3.31
C GLN A 129 -10.80 6.83 3.86
N VAL A 130 -10.75 5.54 3.52
CA VAL A 130 -11.66 4.51 4.07
C VAL A 130 -11.51 4.41 5.59
N ALA A 131 -10.28 4.44 6.11
CA ALA A 131 -10.05 4.44 7.55
C ALA A 131 -10.69 5.67 8.24
N GLN A 132 -10.57 6.86 7.63
CA GLN A 132 -11.21 8.06 8.16
C GLN A 132 -12.74 7.99 8.14
N GLN A 133 -13.33 7.46 7.06
CA GLN A 133 -14.79 7.27 6.96
C GLN A 133 -15.30 6.26 7.99
N ALA A 134 -14.55 5.19 8.25
CA ALA A 134 -14.88 4.17 9.25
C ALA A 134 -14.63 4.60 10.70
N SER A 135 -14.13 5.82 10.94
CA SER A 135 -13.63 6.27 12.24
C SER A 135 -14.72 6.50 13.30
N GLY A 136 -15.98 6.76 12.89
CA GLY A 136 -17.03 7.19 13.82
C GLY A 136 -16.64 8.46 14.60
N GLY A 137 -15.99 9.41 13.94
CA GLY A 137 -15.49 10.66 14.55
C GLY A 137 -14.12 10.53 15.24
N ARG A 138 -13.58 9.31 15.43
CA ARG A 138 -12.27 9.04 16.06
C ARG A 138 -11.15 8.96 15.02
N LYS A 139 -10.97 9.98 14.19
CA LYS A 139 -10.04 9.99 13.05
C LYS A 139 -8.60 9.63 13.43
N GLY A 140 -8.09 10.13 14.57
CA GLY A 140 -6.75 9.81 15.05
C GLY A 140 -6.58 8.32 15.35
N LEU A 141 -7.54 7.70 16.05
CA LEU A 141 -7.54 6.26 16.32
C LEU A 141 -7.57 5.45 15.02
N ALA A 142 -8.43 5.81 14.08
CA ALA A 142 -8.56 5.12 12.81
C ALA A 142 -7.26 5.17 12.00
N GLN A 143 -6.61 6.34 11.91
CA GLN A 143 -5.31 6.47 11.27
C GLN A 143 -4.21 5.71 11.99
N SER A 144 -4.21 5.68 13.32
CA SER A 144 -3.23 4.90 14.08
C SER A 144 -3.37 3.41 13.79
N ILE A 145 -4.58 2.86 13.75
CA ILE A 145 -4.83 1.46 13.41
C ILE A 145 -4.35 1.18 11.97
N PHE A 146 -4.67 2.04 11.02
CA PHE A 146 -4.23 1.92 9.63
C PHE A 146 -2.70 1.91 9.52
N GLN A 147 -2.02 2.83 10.20
CA GLN A 147 -0.55 2.94 10.19
C GLN A 147 0.16 1.80 10.92
N VAL A 148 -0.45 1.21 11.95
CA VAL A 148 0.10 0.00 12.59
C VAL A 148 0.20 -1.15 11.57
N GLY A 149 -0.80 -1.29 10.68
CA GLY A 149 -0.73 -2.24 9.56
C GLY A 149 0.48 -1.98 8.67
N GLY A 150 0.63 -0.77 8.13
CA GLY A 150 1.74 -0.41 7.25
C GLY A 150 3.11 -0.60 7.91
N ASN A 151 3.31 -0.04 9.11
CA ASN A 151 4.59 -0.19 9.83
C ASN A 151 4.90 -1.67 10.14
N GLY A 152 3.86 -2.47 10.48
CA GLY A 152 4.00 -3.92 10.64
C GLY A 152 4.45 -4.59 9.35
N GLY A 153 3.87 -4.20 8.21
CA GLY A 153 4.26 -4.66 6.89
C GLY A 153 5.72 -4.36 6.55
N PHE A 154 6.14 -3.12 6.75
CA PHE A 154 7.54 -2.73 6.56
C PHE A 154 8.52 -3.55 7.39
N ALA A 155 8.17 -3.89 8.62
CA ALA A 155 8.99 -4.74 9.47
C ALA A 155 9.03 -6.20 9.01
N LEU A 156 7.93 -6.72 8.45
CA LEU A 156 7.80 -8.10 8.02
C LEU A 156 8.47 -8.38 6.66
N GLY A 157 8.51 -7.41 5.74
CA GLY A 157 9.02 -7.63 4.38
C GLY A 157 10.42 -8.23 4.31
N PRO A 158 11.43 -7.68 5.00
CA PRO A 158 12.77 -8.27 5.03
C PRO A 158 12.81 -9.68 5.63
N LEU A 159 11.93 -9.99 6.61
CA LEU A 159 11.81 -11.34 7.17
C LEU A 159 11.26 -12.33 6.14
N PHE A 160 10.21 -11.94 5.41
CA PHE A 160 9.68 -12.76 4.31
C PHE A 160 10.71 -12.96 3.21
N ALA A 161 11.45 -11.92 2.84
CA ALA A 161 12.55 -12.03 1.89
C ALA A 161 13.58 -13.06 2.35
N ALA A 162 14.06 -12.96 3.59
CA ALA A 162 15.11 -13.81 4.13
C ALA A 162 14.68 -15.28 4.34
N LEU A 163 13.44 -15.50 4.80
CA LEU A 163 12.96 -16.81 5.21
C LEU A 163 12.26 -17.60 4.10
N ILE A 164 11.72 -16.90 3.09
CA ILE A 164 10.92 -17.54 2.04
C ILE A 164 11.52 -17.29 0.67
N VAL A 165 11.65 -16.02 0.25
CA VAL A 165 12.01 -15.70 -1.14
C VAL A 165 13.43 -16.11 -1.46
N ILE A 166 14.41 -15.73 -0.63
CA ILE A 166 15.84 -16.04 -0.89
C ILE A 166 16.12 -17.55 -0.89
N PRO A 167 15.56 -18.37 0.04
CA PRO A 167 15.79 -19.81 0.02
C PRO A 167 15.07 -20.55 -1.11
N VAL A 168 13.94 -20.06 -1.59
CA VAL A 168 13.11 -20.73 -2.61
C VAL A 168 13.44 -20.25 -4.02
N GLY A 169 13.91 -19.03 -4.17
CA GLY A 169 14.06 -18.33 -5.44
C GLY A 169 12.81 -17.53 -5.83
N LEU A 170 12.90 -16.85 -6.99
CA LEU A 170 11.75 -16.10 -7.58
C LEU A 170 10.77 -17.02 -8.24
#